data_c15355a7eddc97e0c4956211cc9223c0
#
_entry.id   c15355a7eddc97e0c4956211cc9223c0
#
_cell.length_a   1.000
_cell.length_b   1.000
_cell.length_c   1.000
_cell.angle_alpha   90.00
_cell.angle_beta   90.00
_cell.angle_gamma   90.00
#
_symmetry.space_group_name_H-M   'P 1'
#
loop_
_entity.id
_entity.type
_entity.pdbx_description
1 polymer ?
#
loop_
_entity_poly.entity_id
_entity_poly.type
_entity_poly.pdbx_seq_one_letter_code
_entity_poly.pdbx_strand_id
1 'polypeptide(L)'
;MYKRQPKKGSKKSVVLVEYPRKGSWAVGFATKENDGEISKKTNTELVNVFVPTTPNPTSGFLLMFPKSEIIYLDMTFEEASKFIVSAGTSDPKNI
;
A
#
# COMPACT_ATOMS: atom_id res chain seq x y z
N MET A 1 -16.78 -0.86 -4.76
CA MET A 1 -16.50 -0.83 -4.99
C MET A 1 -16.08 -0.53 -5.41
N TYR A 2 -15.94 -0.46 -5.34
CA TYR A 2 -15.41 -0.23 -5.59
C TYR A 2 -15.13 0.41 -6.12
N LYS A 3 -15.02 0.76 -6.16
CA LYS A 3 -14.70 1.29 -6.53
C LYS A 3 -14.08 1.99 -7.22
N ARG A 4 -13.94 2.70 -7.06
CA ARG A 4 -13.35 3.32 -7.60
C ARG A 4 -12.18 2.96 -7.78
N GLN A 5 -11.69 2.89 -8.55
CA GLN A 5 -10.63 2.37 -8.78
C GLN A 5 -9.78 3.25 -9.35
N PRO A 6 -8.70 3.31 -9.04
CA PRO A 6 -7.77 4.22 -9.54
C PRO A 6 -7.54 3.89 -10.95
N LYS A 7 -7.11 4.78 -11.63
CA LYS A 7 -6.92 4.61 -12.91
C LYS A 7 -5.89 3.75 -13.00
N LYS A 8 -5.82 3.06 -13.66
CA LYS A 8 -4.99 2.21 -13.79
C LYS A 8 -3.73 2.52 -13.95
N GLY A 9 -2.85 1.97 -13.47
CA GLY A 9 -1.48 2.09 -13.67
C GLY A 9 -0.86 3.36 -13.48
N SER A 10 -1.53 4.35 -13.43
CA SER A 10 -0.93 5.58 -13.43
C SER A 10 -0.64 6.04 -12.09
N LYS A 11 -1.34 5.69 -11.14
CA LYS A 11 -1.11 6.16 -9.92
C LYS A 11 -0.96 5.20 -8.91
N LYS A 12 -0.24 5.45 -7.89
CA LYS A 12 -0.08 4.63 -6.78
C LYS A 12 -1.29 4.78 -5.91
N SER A 13 -1.81 3.70 -5.44
CA SER A 13 -2.96 3.73 -4.54
C SER A 13 -2.43 3.58 -3.13
N VAL A 14 -2.99 4.33 -2.20
CA VAL A 14 -2.59 4.22 -0.81
C VAL A 14 -3.35 3.07 -0.20
N VAL A 15 -2.66 2.18 0.48
CA VAL A 15 -3.26 0.98 1.03
C VAL A 15 -2.81 0.72 2.45
N LEU A 16 -3.56 -0.13 3.14
CA LEU A 16 -3.15 -0.63 4.43
C LEU A 16 -2.94 -2.11 4.27
N VAL A 17 -1.85 -2.61 4.82
CA VAL A 17 -1.56 -4.03 4.80
C VAL A 17 -1.13 -4.45 6.19
N GLU A 18 -1.34 -5.71 6.53
CA GLU A 18 -0.88 -6.22 7.81
C GLU A 18 0.57 -6.59 7.67
N TYR A 19 1.43 -5.91 8.39
CA TYR A 19 2.85 -6.10 8.30
C TYR A 19 3.52 -5.43 9.49
N PRO A 20 4.43 -6.07 10.13
CA PRO A 20 5.06 -7.34 9.79
C PRO A 20 4.29 -8.54 10.28
N ARG A 21 3.23 -8.35 11.02
CA ARG A 21 2.47 -9.50 11.48
C ARG A 21 1.01 -9.14 11.63
N LYS A 22 0.20 -10.14 11.83
CA LYS A 22 -1.19 -9.93 11.99
C LYS A 22 -1.47 -8.99 13.14
N GLY A 23 -2.33 -8.05 12.96
CA GLY A 23 -2.65 -7.06 13.98
C GLY A 23 -1.81 -5.81 13.91
N SER A 24 -0.73 -5.83 13.14
CA SER A 24 0.07 -4.63 12.95
C SER A 24 -0.17 -4.15 11.54
N TRP A 25 -0.36 -2.86 11.36
CA TRP A 25 -0.70 -2.34 10.05
C TRP A 25 0.33 -1.35 9.52
N ALA A 26 0.55 -1.40 8.25
CA ALA A 26 1.47 -0.50 7.59
C ALA A 26 0.76 0.21 6.46
N VAL A 27 1.10 1.47 6.24
CA VAL A 27 0.59 2.23 5.12
C VAL A 27 1.58 2.02 3.99
N GLY A 28 1.08 1.66 2.82
CA GLY A 28 1.94 1.45 1.69
C GLY A 28 1.30 1.97 0.43
N PHE A 29 1.98 1.77 -0.68
CA PHE A 29 1.48 2.22 -1.96
C PHE A 29 1.44 1.03 -2.91
N ALA A 30 0.25 0.68 -3.36
CA ALA A 30 0.10 -0.41 -4.30
C ALA A 30 0.50 0.11 -5.67
N THR A 31 1.44 -0.55 -6.30
CA THR A 31 1.95 -0.04 -7.55
C THR A 31 1.46 -0.82 -8.76
N LYS A 32 1.25 -2.12 -8.63
CA LYS A 32 0.84 -2.89 -9.76
C LYS A 32 0.44 -4.29 -9.35
N GLU A 33 -0.49 -4.88 -10.05
CA GLU A 33 -0.82 -6.27 -9.79
C GLU A 33 0.31 -7.12 -10.34
N ASN A 34 0.68 -8.14 -9.61
CA ASN A 34 1.77 -8.99 -9.99
C ASN A 34 1.20 -10.17 -10.72
N ASP A 35 1.29 -10.18 -12.03
CA ASP A 35 0.74 -11.26 -12.81
C ASP A 35 1.81 -12.06 -13.53
N GLY A 36 3.00 -12.05 -13.00
CA GLY A 36 4.09 -12.75 -13.62
C GLY A 36 4.46 -14.02 -12.89
N GLU A 37 5.72 -14.33 -12.91
CA GLU A 37 6.22 -15.57 -12.37
C GLU A 37 5.92 -15.75 -10.89
N ILE A 38 6.02 -14.69 -10.12
CA ILE A 38 5.83 -14.79 -8.68
C ILE A 38 4.40 -15.22 -8.35
N SER A 39 3.44 -14.63 -9.01
CA SER A 39 2.06 -15.00 -8.78
C SER A 39 1.81 -16.44 -9.20
N LYS A 40 2.42 -16.87 -10.27
CA LYS A 40 2.23 -18.21 -10.74
C LYS A 40 2.84 -19.22 -9.79
N LYS A 41 4.02 -18.93 -9.29
CA LYS A 41 4.70 -19.86 -8.40
C LYS A 41 4.01 -19.95 -7.04
N THR A 42 3.41 -18.87 -6.59
CA THR A 42 2.73 -18.88 -5.31
C THR A 42 1.27 -19.29 -5.46
N ASN A 43 0.80 -19.36 -6.71
CA ASN A 43 -0.58 -19.71 -7.00
C ASN A 43 -1.53 -18.75 -6.31
N THR A 44 -1.19 -17.49 -6.29
CA THR A 44 -1.96 -16.47 -5.57
C THR A 44 -1.96 -15.19 -6.40
N GLU A 45 -3.08 -14.49 -6.38
CA GLU A 45 -3.15 -13.21 -7.04
C GLU A 45 -2.53 -12.20 -6.10
N LEU A 46 -1.42 -11.63 -6.49
CA LEU A 46 -0.68 -10.73 -5.64
C LEU A 46 -0.65 -9.31 -6.19
N VAL A 47 -0.44 -8.36 -5.29
CA VAL A 47 -0.30 -6.96 -5.67
C VAL A 47 1.01 -6.49 -5.07
N ASN A 48 1.80 -5.78 -5.87
CA ASN A 48 3.05 -5.25 -5.41
C ASN A 48 2.79 -4.00 -4.58
N VAL A 49 3.35 -3.95 -3.39
CA VAL A 49 3.14 -2.83 -2.49
C VAL A 49 4.49 -2.34 -1.99
N PHE A 50 4.69 -1.04 -2.09
CA PHE A 50 5.89 -0.42 -1.55
C PHE A 50 5.53 0.08 -0.16
N VAL A 51 6.24 -0.41 0.85
CA VAL A 51 6.00 -0.01 2.23
C VAL A 51 7.17 0.88 2.63
N PRO A 52 6.96 2.20 2.69
CA PRO A 52 8.06 3.10 2.96
C PRO A 52 8.52 3.12 4.39
N THR A 53 9.75 3.52 4.60
CA THR A 53 10.25 3.67 5.95
C THR A 53 9.90 5.06 6.45
N THR A 54 10.02 5.26 7.74
CA THR A 54 9.74 6.52 8.39
C THR A 54 11.02 7.03 9.00
N PRO A 55 11.30 8.28 8.88
CA PRO A 55 10.55 9.36 8.23
C PRO A 55 10.96 9.58 6.78
N ASN A 56 11.68 8.67 6.20
CA ASN A 56 12.18 8.83 4.87
C ASN A 56 11.38 7.98 3.90
N PRO A 57 10.37 8.52 3.25
CA PRO A 57 9.49 7.74 2.39
C PRO A 57 10.09 7.35 1.05
N THR A 58 11.33 7.72 0.80
CA THR A 58 11.96 7.33 -0.45
C THR A 58 12.62 5.97 -0.33
N SER A 59 12.68 5.40 0.86
CA SER A 59 13.22 4.08 1.06
C SER A 59 12.14 3.19 1.65
N GLY A 60 12.27 1.90 1.50
CA GLY A 60 11.28 1.00 2.05
C GLY A 60 11.46 -0.39 1.51
N PHE A 61 10.41 -1.17 1.58
CA PHE A 61 10.44 -2.54 1.17
C PHE A 61 9.45 -2.80 0.05
N LEU A 62 9.79 -3.71 -0.83
CA LEU A 62 8.84 -4.17 -1.82
C LEU A 62 8.25 -5.46 -1.30
N LEU A 63 6.98 -5.49 -1.09
CA LEU A 63 6.32 -6.68 -0.61
C LEU A 63 5.17 -7.00 -1.55
N MET A 64 4.74 -8.24 -1.53
CA MET A 64 3.63 -8.64 -2.37
C MET A 64 2.60 -9.27 -1.46
N PHE A 65 1.38 -8.81 -1.56
CA PHE A 65 0.31 -9.30 -0.70
C PHE A 65 -0.82 -9.86 -1.53
N PRO A 66 -1.51 -10.87 -1.01
CA PRO A 66 -2.70 -11.36 -1.70
C PRO A 66 -3.68 -10.21 -1.89
N LYS A 67 -4.23 -10.10 -3.06
CA LYS A 67 -5.12 -9.04 -3.38
C LYS A 67 -6.25 -8.92 -2.36
N SER A 68 -6.71 -10.03 -1.82
CA SER A 68 -7.81 -10.00 -0.87
C SER A 68 -7.43 -9.44 0.50
N GLU A 69 -6.15 -9.27 0.77
CA GLU A 69 -5.71 -8.79 2.06
C GLU A 69 -5.33 -7.32 2.09
N ILE A 70 -5.54 -6.65 0.99
CA ILE A 70 -5.18 -5.25 0.89
C ILE A 70 -6.39 -4.37 1.10
N ILE A 71 -6.28 -3.36 1.93
CA ILE A 71 -7.36 -2.42 2.15
C ILE A 71 -6.97 -1.12 1.48
N TYR A 72 -7.77 -0.70 0.50
CA TYR A 72 -7.48 0.53 -0.22
C TYR A 72 -8.05 1.71 0.54
N LEU A 73 -7.25 2.75 0.67
CA LEU A 73 -7.65 3.93 1.43
C LEU A 73 -8.01 5.06 0.50
N ASP A 74 -8.79 6.00 0.99
CA ASP A 74 -9.17 7.13 0.21
C ASP A 74 -8.19 8.29 0.32
N MET A 75 -7.25 8.22 1.24
CA MET A 75 -6.33 9.32 1.40
C MET A 75 -5.46 9.47 0.17
N THR A 76 -5.02 10.67 -0.09
CA THR A 76 -4.20 10.93 -1.25
C THR A 76 -2.76 10.56 -0.96
N PHE A 77 -1.97 10.50 -2.01
CA PHE A 77 -0.56 10.20 -1.87
C PHE A 77 0.09 11.26 -0.96
N GLU A 78 -0.29 12.52 -1.11
CA GLU A 78 0.27 13.55 -0.28
C GLU A 78 -0.10 13.40 1.17
N GLU A 79 -1.33 13.06 1.46
CA GLU A 79 -1.74 12.86 2.84
C GLU A 79 -1.00 11.71 3.46
N ALA A 80 -0.84 10.62 2.72
CA ALA A 80 -0.13 9.47 3.22
C ALA A 80 1.33 9.81 3.46
N SER A 81 1.92 10.57 2.56
CA SER A 81 3.32 10.93 2.70
C SER A 81 3.54 11.78 3.93
N LYS A 82 2.63 12.70 4.23
CA LYS A 82 2.77 13.51 5.40
C LYS A 82 2.65 12.65 6.66
N PHE A 83 1.76 11.69 6.65
CA PHE A 83 1.57 10.81 7.77
C PHE A 83 2.86 10.03 8.03
N ILE A 84 3.50 9.54 6.97
CA ILE A 84 4.72 8.78 7.09
C ILE A 84 5.89 9.65 7.54
N VAL A 85 6.04 10.80 6.95
CA VAL A 85 7.14 11.68 7.31
C VAL A 85 7.03 12.13 8.76
N SER A 86 5.83 12.32 9.25
CA SER A 86 5.64 12.77 10.61
C SER A 86 5.63 11.60 11.61
N ALA A 87 5.88 10.39 11.12
CA ALA A 87 5.88 9.21 11.97
C ALA A 87 4.56 9.03 12.68
N GLY A 88 3.48 9.36 11.97
CA GLY A 88 2.16 9.15 12.50
C GLY A 88 1.62 10.25 13.38
N THR A 89 2.35 11.35 13.52
CA THR A 89 1.86 12.41 14.39
C THR A 89 0.91 13.35 13.64
N SER A 90 0.96 13.35 12.32
CA SER A 90 0.09 14.21 11.53
C SER A 90 -1.06 13.34 11.05
N ASP A 91 -2.24 13.61 11.55
CA ASP A 91 -3.37 12.76 11.24
C ASP A 91 -4.21 13.36 10.16
N PRO A 92 -4.40 12.69 9.06
CA PRO A 92 -5.19 13.25 8.00
C PRO A 92 -6.60 13.48 8.48
N LYS A 93 -7.11 14.67 8.18
CA LYS A 93 -8.32 15.01 8.62
C LYS A 93 -9.41 14.20 8.29
N ASN A 94 -9.75 13.74 7.43
CA ASN A 94 -10.87 13.02 7.11
C ASN A 94 -10.75 11.57 7.19
N ILE A 95 -9.96 11.10 8.03
CA ILE A 95 -9.77 9.69 8.09
C ILE A 95 -10.36 9.09 9.31
#